data_de254d07b792f225795c4ca2c15b99ef
#
_entry.id   de254d07b792f225795c4ca2c15b99ef
#
_cell.length_a   1.000
_cell.length_b   1.000
_cell.length_c   1.000
_cell.angle_alpha   90.00
_cell.angle_beta   90.00
_cell.angle_gamma   90.00
#
_symmetry.space_group_name_H-M   'P 1'
#
loop_
_entity.id
_entity.type
_entity.pdbx_description
1 polymer ?
#
loop_
_entity_poly.entity_id
_entity_poly.type
_entity_poly.pdbx_seq_one_letter_code
_entity_poly.pdbx_strand_id
1 'polypeptide(L)'
;MMRHDAPDIGILKTLDHPIWAALTTRQAHLSMGIGMARMYRAETAHFGTMGPAGVEDPAGLAALIADYPEGVVFMQADPILTSAGFDIVDATSGVQMMPTRKIDTMVSPGICDLTAADVPEMMDLVTLTQPGPFRRETHLMGGYFGVKSKGRLVAMAGERMKFPGFTEISA
;
A
#
# COMPACT_ATOMS: atom_id res chain seq x y z
N MET A 1 -35.31 2.42 -4.71
CA MET A 1 -34.42 3.00 -3.70
C MET A 1 -33.61 1.84 -3.11
N MET A 2 -32.45 1.51 -3.74
CA MET A 2 -31.58 0.43 -3.26
C MET A 2 -30.89 0.94 -1.99
N ARG A 3 -31.14 0.26 -0.88
CA ARG A 3 -30.37 0.47 0.35
C ARG A 3 -28.94 0.02 0.04
N HIS A 4 -28.00 0.93 0.14
CA HIS A 4 -26.60 0.55 0.28
C HIS A 4 -26.51 -0.13 1.64
N ASP A 5 -26.39 -1.45 1.66
CA ASP A 5 -26.04 -2.14 2.88
C ASP A 5 -24.70 -1.59 3.34
N ALA A 6 -24.70 -1.12 4.61
CA ALA A 6 -23.45 -0.70 5.23
C ALA A 6 -22.45 -1.86 5.16
N PRO A 7 -21.16 -1.60 4.88
CA PRO A 7 -20.18 -2.66 4.83
C PRO A 7 -20.18 -3.43 6.16
N ASP A 8 -19.99 -4.73 6.07
CA ASP A 8 -19.91 -5.62 7.24
C ASP A 8 -18.82 -5.08 8.20
N ILE A 9 -19.17 -4.96 9.47
CA ILE A 9 -18.25 -4.48 10.53
C ILE A 9 -16.98 -5.32 10.57
N GLY A 10 -17.06 -6.63 10.28
CA GLY A 10 -15.89 -7.52 10.18
C GLY A 10 -14.93 -7.11 9.05
N ILE A 11 -15.48 -6.70 7.92
CA ILE A 11 -14.68 -6.19 6.79
C ILE A 11 -14.06 -4.83 7.12
N LEU A 12 -14.79 -3.94 7.80
CA LEU A 12 -14.26 -2.62 8.20
C LEU A 12 -13.03 -2.73 9.10
N LYS A 13 -12.99 -3.74 9.99
CA LYS A 13 -11.81 -3.97 10.84
C LYS A 13 -10.52 -4.28 10.07
N THR A 14 -10.62 -4.72 8.84
CA THR A 14 -9.42 -4.93 8.00
C THR A 14 -8.71 -3.63 7.65
N LEU A 15 -9.43 -2.50 7.72
CA LEU A 15 -8.88 -1.16 7.52
C LEU A 15 -7.98 -0.72 8.68
N ASP A 16 -8.13 -1.30 9.86
CA ASP A 16 -7.28 -0.99 11.02
C ASP A 16 -5.85 -1.52 10.84
N HIS A 17 -5.69 -2.62 10.05
CA HIS A 17 -4.40 -3.25 9.74
C HIS A 17 -4.27 -3.57 8.25
N PRO A 18 -4.26 -2.56 7.36
CA PRO A 18 -4.36 -2.77 5.91
C PRO A 18 -3.16 -3.51 5.33
N ILE A 19 -1.94 -3.33 5.89
CA ILE A 19 -0.75 -4.05 5.43
C ILE A 19 -0.89 -5.54 5.73
N TRP A 20 -1.29 -5.89 6.95
CA TRP A 20 -1.55 -7.29 7.31
C TRP A 20 -2.63 -7.90 6.42
N ALA A 21 -3.75 -7.20 6.28
CA ALA A 21 -4.85 -7.67 5.46
C ALA A 21 -4.44 -7.91 4.00
N ALA A 22 -3.65 -7.00 3.42
CA ALA A 22 -3.16 -7.15 2.05
C ALA A 22 -2.19 -8.33 1.91
N LEU A 23 -1.16 -8.40 2.76
CA LEU A 23 -0.06 -9.36 2.67
C LEU A 23 -0.46 -10.78 3.07
N THR A 24 -1.59 -10.97 3.75
CA THR A 24 -2.11 -12.29 4.09
C THR A 24 -3.29 -12.73 3.24
N THR A 25 -3.74 -11.87 2.30
CA THR A 25 -4.86 -12.17 1.41
C THR A 25 -4.52 -11.91 -0.06
N ARG A 26 -5.03 -10.83 -0.65
CA ARG A 26 -4.96 -10.61 -2.10
C ARG A 26 -3.56 -10.32 -2.63
N GLN A 27 -2.65 -9.85 -1.79
CA GLN A 27 -1.25 -9.58 -2.14
C GLN A 27 -0.26 -10.52 -1.43
N ALA A 28 -0.73 -11.68 -0.96
CA ALA A 28 0.12 -12.68 -0.30
C ALA A 28 1.30 -13.14 -1.19
N HIS A 29 1.15 -13.12 -2.51
CA HIS A 29 2.19 -13.44 -3.49
C HIS A 29 3.33 -12.40 -3.54
N LEU A 30 3.12 -11.19 -3.02
CA LEU A 30 4.13 -10.13 -2.88
C LEU A 30 4.76 -10.11 -1.48
N SER A 31 4.30 -10.98 -0.58
CA SER A 31 4.69 -11.00 0.82
C SER A 31 5.98 -11.78 1.06
N MET A 32 6.81 -11.26 1.96
CA MET A 32 7.81 -12.01 2.70
C MET A 32 7.38 -12.10 4.16
N GLY A 33 7.77 -13.18 4.85
CA GLY A 33 7.35 -13.36 6.24
C GLY A 33 8.28 -14.23 7.07
N ILE A 34 8.41 -13.88 8.35
CA ILE A 34 9.02 -14.68 9.42
C ILE A 34 8.07 -14.62 10.61
N GLY A 35 7.70 -15.78 11.16
CA GLY A 35 6.71 -15.84 12.24
C GLY A 35 5.40 -15.16 11.81
N MET A 36 4.95 -14.19 12.60
CA MET A 36 3.78 -13.38 12.29
C MET A 36 4.13 -12.11 11.48
N ALA A 37 5.38 -11.68 11.48
CA ALA A 37 5.77 -10.49 10.73
C ALA A 37 5.66 -10.70 9.22
N ARG A 38 5.22 -9.66 8.52
CA ARG A 38 5.08 -9.62 7.05
C ARG A 38 5.60 -8.30 6.51
N MET A 39 6.20 -8.34 5.33
CA MET A 39 6.52 -7.14 4.56
C MET A 39 6.47 -7.43 3.06
N TYR A 40 6.33 -6.40 2.27
CA TYR A 40 6.55 -6.53 0.83
C TYR A 40 8.03 -6.74 0.54
N ARG A 41 8.35 -7.31 -0.62
CA ARG A 41 9.72 -7.33 -1.11
C ARG A 41 10.23 -5.90 -1.29
N ALA A 42 11.52 -5.66 -1.08
CA ALA A 42 12.12 -4.33 -1.13
C ALA A 42 11.86 -3.61 -2.46
N GLU A 43 11.87 -4.36 -3.56
CA GLU A 43 11.64 -3.84 -4.91
C GLU A 43 10.19 -3.40 -5.13
N THR A 44 9.25 -3.90 -4.30
CA THR A 44 7.81 -3.61 -4.41
C THR A 44 7.42 -2.43 -3.55
N ALA A 45 7.68 -2.49 -2.24
CA ALA A 45 7.31 -1.42 -1.29
C ALA A 45 8.01 -1.61 0.06
N HIS A 46 8.11 -0.53 0.84
CA HIS A 46 8.69 -0.53 2.20
C HIS A 46 7.65 -0.75 3.30
N PHE A 47 6.48 -1.31 2.97
CA PHE A 47 5.44 -1.52 3.97
C PHE A 47 5.63 -2.87 4.67
N GLY A 48 5.51 -2.85 5.99
CA GLY A 48 5.59 -4.04 6.82
C GLY A 48 4.68 -3.97 8.05
N THR A 49 4.55 -5.09 8.71
CA THR A 49 3.74 -5.26 9.91
C THR A 49 4.34 -6.34 10.80
N MET A 50 4.21 -6.18 12.11
CA MET A 50 4.63 -7.20 13.08
C MET A 50 3.60 -8.33 13.24
N GLY A 51 2.42 -8.19 12.66
CA GLY A 51 1.32 -9.16 12.80
C GLY A 51 -0.04 -8.48 12.85
N PRO A 52 -1.10 -9.25 13.12
CA PRO A 52 -2.41 -8.69 13.39
C PRO A 52 -2.46 -8.06 14.79
N ALA A 53 -3.51 -7.27 15.05
CA ALA A 53 -3.74 -6.64 16.36
C ALA A 53 -3.63 -7.65 17.51
N GLY A 54 -2.83 -7.32 18.53
CA GLY A 54 -2.65 -8.12 19.73
C GLY A 54 -1.80 -9.38 19.56
N VAL A 55 -1.15 -9.57 18.40
CA VAL A 55 -0.24 -10.71 18.13
C VAL A 55 1.00 -10.21 17.39
N GLU A 56 1.70 -9.25 18.00
CA GLU A 56 2.89 -8.64 17.42
C GLU A 56 4.11 -9.57 17.54
N ASP A 57 4.89 -9.64 16.47
CA ASP A 57 6.16 -10.41 16.39
C ASP A 57 7.32 -9.47 16.01
N PRO A 58 7.85 -8.71 16.97
CA PRO A 58 8.96 -7.80 16.71
C PRO A 58 10.25 -8.54 16.34
N ALA A 59 10.47 -9.75 16.86
CA ALA A 59 11.65 -10.54 16.53
C ALA A 59 11.61 -11.01 15.06
N GLY A 60 10.44 -11.46 14.61
CA GLY A 60 10.23 -11.80 13.20
C GLY A 60 10.43 -10.60 12.27
N LEU A 61 9.95 -9.44 12.66
CA LEU A 61 10.18 -8.22 11.87
C LEU A 61 11.65 -7.83 11.86
N ALA A 62 12.34 -7.83 13.00
CA ALA A 62 13.76 -7.52 13.08
C ALA A 62 14.58 -8.42 12.14
N ALA A 63 14.26 -9.72 12.10
CA ALA A 63 14.90 -10.65 11.19
C ALA A 63 14.59 -10.37 9.72
N LEU A 64 13.35 -9.92 9.39
CA LEU A 64 12.99 -9.56 8.03
C LEU A 64 13.70 -8.32 7.53
N ILE A 65 13.91 -7.30 8.37
CA ILE A 65 14.49 -6.02 7.98
C ILE A 65 16.01 -5.93 8.17
N ALA A 66 16.66 -6.99 8.65
CA ALA A 66 18.10 -7.01 8.90
C ALA A 66 18.93 -6.57 7.70
N ASP A 67 18.48 -6.91 6.49
CA ASP A 67 19.12 -6.55 5.22
C ASP A 67 18.52 -5.29 4.56
N TYR A 68 17.62 -4.55 5.27
CA TYR A 68 16.92 -3.39 4.75
C TYR A 68 17.28 -2.12 5.53
N PRO A 69 18.41 -1.46 5.21
CA PRO A 69 18.89 -0.29 5.97
C PRO A 69 17.95 0.92 5.89
N GLU A 70 17.06 0.95 4.93
CA GLU A 70 16.09 2.05 4.76
C GLU A 70 14.90 1.96 5.72
N GLY A 71 14.82 0.86 6.50
CA GLY A 71 13.73 0.63 7.43
C GLY A 71 12.42 0.22 6.78
N VAL A 72 11.35 0.26 7.55
CA VAL A 72 10.02 -0.20 7.15
C VAL A 72 8.95 0.80 7.59
N VAL A 73 7.94 1.00 6.77
CA VAL A 73 6.80 1.86 7.06
C VAL A 73 5.64 1.01 7.57
N PHE A 74 5.12 1.38 8.73
CA PHE A 74 3.89 0.82 9.29
C PHE A 74 2.69 1.68 8.96
N MET A 75 1.54 1.05 8.83
CA MET A 75 0.27 1.73 8.68
C MET A 75 -0.80 0.91 9.41
N GLN A 76 -1.25 1.42 10.55
CA GLN A 76 -2.26 0.76 11.36
C GLN A 76 -2.99 1.77 12.25
N ALA A 77 -4.21 1.42 12.70
CA ALA A 77 -5.01 2.27 13.58
C ALA A 77 -4.51 2.23 15.04
N ASP A 78 -4.06 1.07 15.48
CA ASP A 78 -3.53 0.90 16.84
C ASP A 78 -2.13 1.53 16.98
N PRO A 79 -1.75 1.97 18.19
CA PRO A 79 -0.40 2.43 18.45
C PRO A 79 0.63 1.38 18.05
N ILE A 80 1.68 1.82 17.36
CA ILE A 80 2.81 0.94 17.00
C ILE A 80 3.64 0.75 18.25
N LEU A 81 3.67 -0.48 18.74
CA LEU A 81 4.47 -0.82 19.91
C LEU A 81 5.95 -0.90 19.49
N THR A 82 6.74 0.00 20.04
CA THR A 82 8.19 -0.07 19.92
C THR A 82 8.73 -1.05 20.94
N SER A 83 9.36 -2.10 20.47
CA SER A 83 10.17 -2.99 21.31
C SER A 83 11.65 -2.63 21.20
N ALA A 84 12.47 -3.15 22.13
CA ALA A 84 13.90 -2.99 22.04
C ALA A 84 14.44 -3.47 20.69
N GLY A 85 15.17 -2.61 19.99
CA GLY A 85 15.76 -2.91 18.68
C GLY A 85 15.15 -2.15 17.49
N PHE A 86 14.16 -1.28 17.74
CA PHE A 86 13.61 -0.40 16.71
C PHE A 86 13.67 1.07 17.14
N ASP A 87 14.12 1.91 16.23
CA ASP A 87 14.05 3.37 16.38
C ASP A 87 12.92 3.90 15.48
N ILE A 88 12.07 4.74 16.06
CA ILE A 88 11.11 5.50 15.26
C ILE A 88 11.84 6.68 14.65
N VAL A 89 12.00 6.65 13.33
CA VAL A 89 12.64 7.74 12.58
C VAL A 89 11.65 8.88 12.31
N ASP A 90 10.40 8.52 12.02
CA ASP A 90 9.31 9.47 11.77
C ASP A 90 7.97 8.87 12.16
N ALA A 91 7.04 9.70 12.61
CA ALA A 91 5.69 9.29 12.94
C ALA A 91 4.69 10.38 12.56
N THR A 92 3.70 10.00 11.78
CA THR A 92 2.62 10.88 11.36
C THR A 92 1.29 10.17 11.45
N SER A 93 0.21 10.93 11.51
CA SER A 93 -1.15 10.39 11.44
C SER A 93 -1.79 10.75 10.12
N GLY A 94 -2.55 9.81 9.57
CA GLY A 94 -3.34 9.98 8.38
C GLY A 94 -4.78 9.57 8.59
N VAL A 95 -5.61 9.81 7.59
CA VAL A 95 -7.00 9.36 7.58
C VAL A 95 -7.24 8.47 6.37
N GLN A 96 -8.00 7.41 6.56
CA GLN A 96 -8.53 6.61 5.47
C GLN A 96 -9.90 7.17 5.08
N MET A 97 -10.09 7.45 3.80
CA MET A 97 -11.34 7.96 3.27
C MET A 97 -12.02 6.89 2.41
N MET A 98 -13.31 6.70 2.62
CA MET A 98 -14.15 5.83 1.81
C MET A 98 -15.25 6.64 1.12
N PRO A 99 -15.64 6.27 -0.11
CA PRO A 99 -16.76 6.91 -0.76
C PRO A 99 -18.07 6.56 -0.02
N THR A 100 -18.87 7.57 0.29
CA THR A 100 -20.19 7.39 0.93
C THR A 100 -21.29 6.99 -0.06
N ARG A 101 -20.98 6.99 -1.34
CA ARG A 101 -21.87 6.60 -2.44
C ARG A 101 -21.08 5.94 -3.54
N LYS A 102 -21.75 5.14 -4.37
CA LYS A 102 -21.13 4.60 -5.58
C LYS A 102 -20.57 5.75 -6.43
N ILE A 103 -19.31 5.59 -6.80
CA ILE A 103 -18.65 6.51 -7.74
C ILE A 103 -19.01 6.00 -9.14
N ASP A 104 -19.62 6.86 -9.95
CA ASP A 104 -19.84 6.54 -11.35
C ASP A 104 -18.49 6.53 -12.07
N THR A 105 -18.23 5.43 -12.79
CA THR A 105 -17.03 5.34 -13.61
C THR A 105 -17.15 6.30 -14.79
N MET A 106 -16.44 7.40 -14.73
CA MET A 106 -16.27 8.29 -15.87
C MET A 106 -15.00 7.89 -16.62
N VAL A 107 -15.15 7.53 -17.89
CA VAL A 107 -14.00 7.44 -18.78
C VAL A 107 -13.56 8.86 -19.08
N SER A 108 -12.45 9.28 -18.50
CA SER A 108 -11.87 10.61 -18.80
C SER A 108 -10.96 10.51 -20.01
N PRO A 109 -11.23 11.27 -21.09
CA PRO A 109 -10.32 11.31 -22.22
C PRO A 109 -8.91 11.72 -21.79
N GLY A 110 -7.90 10.98 -22.22
CA GLY A 110 -6.50 11.27 -21.89
C GLY A 110 -5.93 10.48 -20.70
N ILE A 111 -6.75 9.71 -19.99
CA ILE A 111 -6.23 8.71 -19.03
C ILE A 111 -5.95 7.41 -19.78
N CYS A 112 -4.79 6.83 -19.59
CA CYS A 112 -4.39 5.55 -20.17
C CYS A 112 -3.94 4.57 -19.07
N ASP A 113 -4.10 3.27 -19.32
CA ASP A 113 -3.51 2.25 -18.48
C ASP A 113 -1.99 2.30 -18.61
N LEU A 114 -1.31 2.16 -17.47
CA LEU A 114 0.14 2.04 -17.40
C LEU A 114 0.51 0.57 -17.19
N THR A 115 1.55 0.14 -17.89
CA THR A 115 2.01 -1.24 -17.91
C THR A 115 3.47 -1.34 -17.46
N ALA A 116 4.03 -2.55 -17.42
CA ALA A 116 5.45 -2.74 -17.13
C ALA A 116 6.37 -1.98 -18.10
N ALA A 117 5.93 -1.70 -19.34
CA ALA A 117 6.69 -0.91 -20.30
C ALA A 117 6.80 0.57 -19.90
N ASP A 118 5.87 1.08 -19.10
CA ASP A 118 5.85 2.47 -18.65
C ASP A 118 6.65 2.68 -17.34
N VAL A 119 7.15 1.62 -16.71
CA VAL A 119 7.90 1.71 -15.43
C VAL A 119 9.06 2.72 -15.47
N PRO A 120 9.87 2.82 -16.54
CA PRO A 120 10.90 3.85 -16.60
C PRO A 120 10.33 5.29 -16.47
N GLU A 121 9.26 5.61 -17.20
CA GLU A 121 8.60 6.94 -17.10
C GLU A 121 7.94 7.17 -15.74
N MET A 122 7.38 6.10 -15.13
CA MET A 122 6.83 6.17 -13.77
C MET A 122 7.94 6.51 -12.76
N MET A 123 9.11 5.86 -12.85
CA MET A 123 10.26 6.13 -11.97
C MET A 123 10.81 7.55 -12.17
N ASP A 124 10.85 8.06 -13.39
CA ASP A 124 11.25 9.45 -13.68
C ASP A 124 10.29 10.43 -13.01
N LEU A 125 8.98 10.20 -13.12
CA LEU A 125 7.96 11.03 -12.48
C LEU A 125 8.06 10.99 -10.95
N VAL A 126 8.25 9.82 -10.37
CA VAL A 126 8.46 9.66 -8.91
C VAL A 126 9.71 10.39 -8.44
N THR A 127 10.79 10.31 -9.18
CA THR A 127 12.04 11.03 -8.86
C THR A 127 11.82 12.54 -8.86
N LEU A 128 11.00 13.04 -9.78
CA LEU A 128 10.67 14.47 -9.88
C LEU A 128 9.73 14.95 -8.77
N THR A 129 8.72 14.14 -8.42
CA THR A 129 7.62 14.56 -7.53
C THR A 129 7.78 14.10 -6.09
N GLN A 130 8.58 13.06 -5.86
CA GLN A 130 8.81 12.44 -4.54
C GLN A 130 7.53 12.20 -3.72
N PRO A 131 6.54 11.49 -4.27
CA PRO A 131 5.21 11.34 -3.66
C PRO A 131 5.19 10.40 -2.45
N GLY A 132 6.30 9.75 -2.13
CA GLY A 132 6.42 8.73 -1.10
C GLY A 132 7.00 7.43 -1.65
N PRO A 133 6.91 6.31 -0.91
CA PRO A 133 7.58 5.08 -1.31
C PRO A 133 6.99 4.51 -2.59
N PHE A 134 7.73 4.64 -3.67
CA PHE A 134 7.46 4.00 -4.96
C PHE A 134 8.75 3.34 -5.45
N ARG A 135 8.66 2.08 -5.86
CA ARG A 135 9.78 1.24 -6.26
C ARG A 135 9.56 0.66 -7.65
N ARG A 136 10.58 0.02 -8.18
CA ARG A 136 10.56 -0.54 -9.54
C ARG A 136 9.41 -1.54 -9.75
N GLU A 137 9.04 -2.30 -8.73
CA GLU A 137 7.99 -3.32 -8.77
C GLU A 137 6.68 -2.88 -8.11
N THR A 138 6.55 -1.62 -7.69
CA THR A 138 5.31 -1.11 -7.06
C THR A 138 4.10 -1.27 -7.99
N HIS A 139 4.31 -1.20 -9.30
CA HIS A 139 3.27 -1.43 -10.29
C HIS A 139 2.63 -2.84 -10.22
N LEU A 140 3.28 -3.82 -9.57
CA LEU A 140 2.74 -5.17 -9.34
C LEU A 140 1.67 -5.20 -8.24
N MET A 141 1.54 -4.14 -7.44
CA MET A 141 0.54 -4.06 -6.37
C MET A 141 -0.89 -3.94 -6.91
N GLY A 142 -1.07 -3.36 -8.11
CA GLY A 142 -2.39 -3.21 -8.73
C GLY A 142 -2.35 -2.51 -10.08
N GLY A 143 -3.51 -2.09 -10.56
CA GLY A 143 -3.63 -1.30 -11.79
C GLY A 143 -3.09 0.11 -11.60
N TYR A 144 -2.40 0.63 -12.60
CA TYR A 144 -1.93 2.00 -12.64
C TYR A 144 -2.47 2.71 -13.87
N PHE A 145 -2.79 3.99 -13.69
CA PHE A 145 -3.34 4.87 -14.72
C PHE A 145 -2.50 6.12 -14.80
N GLY A 146 -2.36 6.67 -15.98
CA GLY A 146 -1.57 7.86 -16.20
C GLY A 146 -2.17 8.84 -17.20
N VAL A 147 -1.68 10.06 -17.15
CA VAL A 147 -1.92 11.09 -18.16
C VAL A 147 -0.60 11.40 -18.85
N LYS A 148 -0.59 11.31 -20.18
CA LYS A 148 0.58 11.68 -21.00
C LYS A 148 0.32 13.01 -21.70
N SER A 149 1.28 13.93 -21.63
CA SER A 149 1.30 15.18 -22.35
C SER A 149 2.53 15.24 -23.25
N LYS A 150 2.31 15.49 -24.55
CA LYS A 150 3.38 15.49 -25.56
C LYS A 150 4.26 14.24 -25.51
N GLY A 151 3.63 13.06 -25.29
CA GLY A 151 4.30 11.77 -25.23
C GLY A 151 5.03 11.46 -23.91
N ARG A 152 4.95 12.31 -22.89
CA ARG A 152 5.58 12.11 -21.58
C ARG A 152 4.52 11.91 -20.51
N LEU A 153 4.76 11.01 -19.56
CA LEU A 153 3.94 10.82 -18.37
C LEU A 153 4.07 12.06 -17.46
N VAL A 154 2.92 12.69 -17.15
CA VAL A 154 2.86 13.91 -16.33
C VAL A 154 2.05 13.75 -15.06
N ALA A 155 1.23 12.73 -14.97
CA ALA A 155 0.51 12.34 -13.76
C ALA A 155 0.24 10.85 -13.78
N MET A 156 0.19 10.24 -12.61
CA MET A 156 -0.23 8.85 -12.45
C MET A 156 -0.94 8.65 -11.11
N ALA A 157 -1.79 7.65 -11.07
CA ALA A 157 -2.39 7.12 -9.85
C ALA A 157 -2.54 5.61 -9.98
N GLY A 158 -2.58 4.90 -8.87
CA GLY A 158 -2.69 3.46 -8.92
C GLY A 158 -3.27 2.83 -7.67
N GLU A 159 -3.51 1.53 -7.79
CA GLU A 159 -3.95 0.68 -6.69
C GLU A 159 -2.71 0.28 -5.89
N ARG A 160 -2.73 0.53 -4.58
CA ARG A 160 -1.61 0.20 -3.70
C ARG A 160 -1.89 -1.06 -2.88
N MET A 161 -2.75 -0.99 -1.89
CA MET A 161 -3.09 -2.15 -1.05
C MET A 161 -4.44 -2.73 -1.45
N LYS A 162 -4.47 -4.06 -1.58
CA LYS A 162 -5.66 -4.80 -1.99
C LYS A 162 -5.93 -5.92 -1.00
N PHE A 163 -7.11 -5.91 -0.40
CA PHE A 163 -7.60 -6.94 0.51
C PHE A 163 -9.12 -7.09 0.38
N PRO A 164 -9.74 -8.13 0.94
CA PRO A 164 -11.17 -8.35 0.75
C PRO A 164 -12.01 -7.11 1.09
N GLY A 165 -12.86 -6.70 0.15
CA GLY A 165 -13.73 -5.53 0.25
C GLY A 165 -13.12 -4.19 -0.09
N PHE A 166 -11.78 -4.07 -0.18
CA PHE A 166 -11.11 -2.79 -0.37
C PHE A 166 -9.96 -2.84 -1.38
N THR A 167 -9.80 -1.73 -2.06
CA THR A 167 -8.62 -1.40 -2.85
C THR A 167 -8.25 0.04 -2.53
N GLU A 168 -7.04 0.26 -2.06
CA GLU A 168 -6.52 1.59 -1.78
C GLU A 168 -6.03 2.23 -3.08
N ILE A 169 -6.44 3.48 -3.30
CA ILE A 169 -5.95 4.31 -4.41
C ILE A 169 -4.91 5.28 -3.86
N SER A 170 -3.78 5.36 -4.53
CA SER A 170 -2.66 6.24 -4.23
C SER A 170 -2.22 7.00 -5.47
N ALA A 171 -1.90 8.28 -5.33
CA ALA A 171 -1.45 9.17 -6.40
C ALA A 171 -0.24 9.98 -5.96
#